data_da8f0a5d2ebe2347cf3be1187583fb30
#
_entry.id   da8f0a5d2ebe2347cf3be1187583fb30
#
_cell.length_a   1.000
_cell.length_b   1.000
_cell.length_c   1.000
_cell.angle_alpha   90.00
_cell.angle_beta   90.00
_cell.angle_gamma   90.00
#
_symmetry.space_group_name_H-M   'P 1'
#
loop_
_entity.id
_entity.type
_entity.pdbx_description
1 polymer ?
#
loop_
_entity_poly.entity_id
_entity_poly.type
_entity_poly.pdbx_seq_one_letter_code
_entity_poly.pdbx_strand_id
1 'polypeptide(L)'
;VLRRSQRARRAGRVYLAFTLAGELALFGAMLLLFGAGGSLLFSDLATGPLPAGAIVLLLLGFGIKVALPGLHPWLPLTYTAAPVAAVAVLSGPMMKAGLLGWLRFLPPGAPGADSWGPLLMVLGGLGMLLGVAVGLLQRDPRAVLAYSSIAKMGLISVLFGAALANPAHADALLAALLLFAMHHLLVKSTLFLGLGEWQRRGSRFWVLAGLALLALSMVAVPFSGGAAAKQAIKVALEGELGLLLTLSAIGTVLLMARFLVLLPGRPARSPDSAVVPGFAWSTLVVVAFWAPFWPTEVPAEFTGLGSLAVGAGLVLTAWWIGRSHLASLPYIPPGDAFRLLARLRLRRPELEWRGLPGPSLKSLLSMPGAVRRGEETALLGPGLYLFAVMSL
;
A
#
# COMPACT_ATOMS: atom_id res chain seq x y z
N VAL A 1 -11.80 11.11 8.80
CA VAL A 1 -12.95 11.00 9.73
C VAL A 1 -13.89 12.21 9.63
N LEU A 2 -13.41 13.38 9.20
CA LEU A 2 -14.18 14.63 9.18
C LEU A 2 -15.16 14.80 8.00
N ARG A 3 -15.15 13.91 6.99
CA ARG A 3 -16.11 13.99 5.88
C ARG A 3 -17.41 13.30 6.23
N ARG A 4 -18.50 14.07 6.34
CA ARG A 4 -19.85 13.60 6.66
C ARG A 4 -20.54 12.78 5.55
N SER A 5 -19.92 12.56 4.38
CA SER A 5 -20.55 11.83 3.28
C SER A 5 -20.71 10.33 3.60
N GLN A 6 -21.77 9.70 3.07
CA GLN A 6 -21.99 8.26 3.23
C GLN A 6 -20.81 7.43 2.71
N ARG A 7 -20.18 7.88 1.62
CA ARG A 7 -18.99 7.24 1.03
C ARG A 7 -17.82 7.25 2.02
N ALA A 8 -17.55 8.38 2.69
CA ALA A 8 -16.47 8.50 3.67
C ALA A 8 -16.73 7.65 4.92
N ARG A 9 -17.98 7.62 5.40
CA ARG A 9 -18.36 6.75 6.55
C ARG A 9 -18.20 5.27 6.22
N ARG A 10 -18.58 4.84 5.00
CA ARG A 10 -18.39 3.45 4.56
C ARG A 10 -16.89 3.11 4.47
N ALA A 11 -16.08 3.96 3.85
CA ALA A 11 -14.64 3.76 3.75
C ALA A 11 -13.98 3.68 5.14
N GLY A 12 -14.36 4.58 6.06
CA GLY A 12 -13.85 4.58 7.42
C GLY A 12 -14.23 3.32 8.22
N ARG A 13 -15.47 2.83 8.08
CA ARG A 13 -15.88 1.56 8.72
C ARG A 13 -15.09 0.36 8.19
N VAL A 14 -14.89 0.28 6.88
CA VAL A 14 -14.12 -0.81 6.27
C VAL A 14 -12.66 -0.72 6.70
N TYR A 15 -12.05 0.46 6.66
CA TYR A 15 -10.69 0.69 7.13
C TYR A 15 -10.53 0.25 8.60
N LEU A 16 -11.43 0.71 9.47
CA LEU A 16 -11.39 0.37 10.89
C LEU A 16 -11.53 -1.14 11.12
N ALA A 17 -12.46 -1.80 10.42
CA ALA A 17 -12.68 -3.24 10.55
C ALA A 17 -11.43 -4.04 10.15
N PHE A 18 -10.78 -3.70 9.02
CA PHE A 18 -9.55 -4.37 8.61
C PHE A 18 -8.39 -4.06 9.55
N THR A 19 -8.25 -2.80 10.00
CA THR A 19 -7.19 -2.43 10.94
C THR A 19 -7.34 -3.16 12.26
N LEU A 20 -8.53 -3.16 12.86
CA LEU A 20 -8.78 -3.88 14.12
C LEU A 20 -8.55 -5.39 13.97
N ALA A 21 -9.03 -6.01 12.89
CA ALA A 21 -8.77 -7.42 12.62
C ALA A 21 -7.26 -7.70 12.49
N GLY A 22 -6.51 -6.81 11.82
CA GLY A 22 -5.07 -6.89 11.71
C GLY A 22 -4.35 -6.77 13.05
N GLU A 23 -4.70 -5.79 13.86
CA GLU A 23 -4.08 -5.58 15.19
C GLU A 23 -4.39 -6.76 16.13
N LEU A 24 -5.62 -7.29 16.11
CA LEU A 24 -5.97 -8.49 16.88
C LEU A 24 -5.18 -9.73 16.41
N ALA A 25 -4.97 -9.89 15.11
CA ALA A 25 -4.15 -10.97 14.58
C ALA A 25 -2.68 -10.81 15.04
N LEU A 26 -2.12 -9.61 14.97
CA LEU A 26 -0.76 -9.35 15.45
C LEU A 26 -0.63 -9.58 16.95
N PHE A 27 -1.61 -9.14 17.75
CA PHE A 27 -1.63 -9.41 19.18
C PHE A 27 -1.65 -10.92 19.47
N GLY A 28 -2.51 -11.69 18.77
CA GLY A 28 -2.53 -13.14 18.87
C GLY A 28 -1.20 -13.79 18.46
N ALA A 29 -0.56 -13.28 17.41
CA ALA A 29 0.77 -13.74 17.01
C ALA A 29 1.82 -13.52 18.13
N MET A 30 1.82 -12.34 18.74
CA MET A 30 2.74 -12.03 19.86
C MET A 30 2.53 -12.98 21.05
N LEU A 31 1.28 -13.31 21.39
CA LEU A 31 0.99 -14.28 22.45
C LEU A 31 1.52 -15.67 22.13
N LEU A 32 1.36 -16.13 20.88
CA LEU A 32 1.87 -17.44 20.46
C LEU A 32 3.41 -17.47 20.43
N LEU A 33 4.06 -16.41 19.97
CA LEU A 33 5.52 -16.30 19.97
C LEU A 33 6.08 -16.28 21.38
N PHE A 34 5.48 -15.48 22.26
CA PHE A 34 5.90 -15.45 23.67
C PHE A 34 5.67 -16.80 24.36
N GLY A 35 4.55 -17.45 24.10
CA GLY A 35 4.26 -18.79 24.66
C GLY A 35 5.22 -19.88 24.19
N ALA A 36 5.78 -19.75 22.98
CA ALA A 36 6.72 -20.73 22.42
C ALA A 36 8.17 -20.49 22.85
N GLY A 37 8.62 -19.23 22.91
CA GLY A 37 10.02 -18.87 23.15
C GLY A 37 10.28 -18.10 24.46
N GLY A 38 9.24 -17.67 25.15
CA GLY A 38 9.36 -16.88 26.40
C GLY A 38 9.92 -15.46 26.20
N SER A 39 10.17 -15.03 24.95
CA SER A 39 10.77 -13.74 24.61
C SER A 39 10.14 -13.17 23.34
N LEU A 40 10.12 -11.84 23.24
CA LEU A 40 9.76 -11.09 22.02
C LEU A 40 10.91 -10.23 21.50
N LEU A 41 12.13 -10.48 22.00
CA LEU A 41 13.32 -9.81 21.45
C LEU A 41 13.57 -10.32 20.03
N PHE A 42 13.89 -9.41 19.13
CA PHE A 42 14.12 -9.76 17.71
C PHE A 42 15.29 -10.72 17.51
N SER A 43 16.31 -10.66 18.36
CA SER A 43 17.41 -11.63 18.39
C SER A 43 16.93 -13.07 18.64
N ASP A 44 15.98 -13.21 19.55
CA ASP A 44 15.48 -14.51 19.97
C ASP A 44 14.49 -15.08 18.93
N LEU A 45 13.73 -14.21 18.27
CA LEU A 45 12.84 -14.57 17.17
C LEU A 45 13.58 -15.07 15.93
N ALA A 46 14.84 -14.63 15.72
CA ALA A 46 15.65 -15.07 14.58
C ALA A 46 16.11 -16.53 14.71
N THR A 47 16.24 -17.03 15.93
CA THR A 47 16.77 -18.38 16.24
C THR A 47 15.74 -19.28 16.93
N GLY A 48 14.70 -18.68 17.50
CA GLY A 48 13.64 -19.38 18.23
C GLY A 48 12.60 -20.05 17.33
N PRO A 49 11.78 -20.94 17.90
CA PRO A 49 10.72 -21.61 17.15
C PRO A 49 9.62 -20.61 16.74
N LEU A 50 9.24 -20.65 15.47
CA LEU A 50 8.11 -19.90 14.93
C LEU A 50 6.90 -20.84 14.75
N PRO A 51 5.93 -20.88 15.67
CA PRO A 51 4.73 -21.69 15.52
C PRO A 51 3.97 -21.30 14.24
N ALA A 52 3.51 -22.29 13.48
CA ALA A 52 2.76 -22.05 12.23
C ALA A 52 1.55 -21.11 12.45
N GLY A 53 0.85 -21.24 13.59
CA GLY A 53 -0.24 -20.33 13.95
C GLY A 53 0.21 -18.87 14.11
N ALA A 54 1.39 -18.63 14.70
CA ALA A 54 1.96 -17.30 14.79
C ALA A 54 2.29 -16.73 13.41
N ILE A 55 2.91 -17.54 12.53
CA ILE A 55 3.23 -17.13 11.16
C ILE A 55 1.95 -16.75 10.39
N VAL A 56 0.89 -17.56 10.46
CA VAL A 56 -0.40 -17.26 9.84
C VAL A 56 -0.95 -15.91 10.32
N LEU A 57 -0.93 -15.67 11.62
CA LEU A 57 -1.41 -14.43 12.21
C LEU A 57 -0.54 -13.21 11.83
N LEU A 58 0.79 -13.38 11.74
CA LEU A 58 1.72 -12.35 11.24
C LEU A 58 1.46 -12.05 9.75
N LEU A 59 1.25 -13.08 8.94
CA LEU A 59 0.93 -12.92 7.52
C LEU A 59 -0.42 -12.24 7.34
N LEU A 60 -1.42 -12.54 8.17
CA LEU A 60 -2.72 -11.89 8.15
C LEU A 60 -2.62 -10.42 8.59
N GLY A 61 -2.03 -10.16 9.75
CA GLY A 61 -1.98 -8.83 10.34
C GLY A 61 -1.15 -7.84 9.53
N PHE A 62 0.08 -8.19 9.18
CA PHE A 62 0.90 -7.37 8.31
C PHE A 62 0.44 -7.43 6.85
N GLY A 63 -0.15 -8.54 6.39
CA GLY A 63 -0.76 -8.69 5.07
C GLY A 63 -1.91 -7.73 4.83
N ILE A 64 -2.69 -7.38 5.83
CA ILE A 64 -3.69 -6.29 5.76
C ILE A 64 -2.99 -4.95 5.49
N LYS A 65 -1.91 -4.63 6.20
CA LYS A 65 -1.15 -3.38 6.01
C LYS A 65 -0.49 -3.33 4.62
N VAL A 66 0.05 -4.44 4.14
CA VAL A 66 0.65 -4.61 2.80
C VAL A 66 -0.41 -4.67 1.69
N ALA A 67 -1.67 -4.91 2.04
CA ALA A 67 -2.80 -5.08 1.13
C ALA A 67 -2.67 -6.29 0.20
N LEU A 68 -2.37 -7.47 0.77
CA LEU A 68 -2.40 -8.74 0.05
C LEU A 68 -3.77 -9.02 -0.58
N PRO A 69 -3.86 -9.84 -1.64
CA PRO A 69 -5.13 -10.28 -2.23
C PRO A 69 -6.09 -10.82 -1.17
N GLY A 70 -7.35 -10.40 -1.25
CA GLY A 70 -8.36 -10.67 -0.23
C GLY A 70 -8.34 -9.70 0.97
N LEU A 71 -7.18 -9.16 1.33
CA LEU A 71 -6.99 -8.23 2.45
C LEU A 71 -6.89 -6.75 2.01
N HIS A 72 -6.89 -6.47 0.70
CA HIS A 72 -6.68 -5.15 0.09
C HIS A 72 -7.91 -4.22 0.00
N PRO A 73 -9.19 -4.65 0.13
CA PRO A 73 -10.34 -3.81 -0.25
C PRO A 73 -10.47 -2.50 0.52
N TRP A 74 -9.91 -2.43 1.73
CA TRP A 74 -9.88 -1.18 2.52
C TRP A 74 -9.09 -0.07 1.81
N LEU A 75 -8.05 -0.42 1.06
CA LEU A 75 -7.09 0.52 0.49
C LEU A 75 -7.72 1.41 -0.60
N PRO A 76 -8.31 0.89 -1.71
CA PRO A 76 -8.91 1.75 -2.73
C PRO A 76 -10.11 2.52 -2.22
N LEU A 77 -10.88 1.97 -1.27
CA LEU A 77 -11.99 2.68 -0.64
C LEU A 77 -11.51 3.89 0.17
N THR A 78 -10.47 3.68 0.99
CA THR A 78 -9.91 4.73 1.85
C THR A 78 -9.22 5.81 1.03
N TYR A 79 -8.39 5.43 0.04
CA TYR A 79 -7.63 6.38 -0.77
C TYR A 79 -8.51 7.32 -1.60
N THR A 80 -9.68 6.83 -2.03
CA THR A 80 -10.63 7.66 -2.77
C THR A 80 -11.51 8.55 -1.87
N ALA A 81 -11.58 8.28 -0.57
CA ALA A 81 -12.46 8.97 0.37
C ALA A 81 -11.73 9.87 1.37
N ALA A 82 -10.49 9.53 1.74
CA ALA A 82 -9.72 10.25 2.75
C ALA A 82 -9.14 11.59 2.22
N PRO A 83 -8.79 12.54 3.11
CA PRO A 83 -8.01 13.72 2.75
C PRO A 83 -6.67 13.33 2.14
N VAL A 84 -6.16 14.16 1.21
CA VAL A 84 -4.94 13.86 0.45
C VAL A 84 -3.72 13.63 1.35
N ALA A 85 -3.53 14.46 2.38
CA ALA A 85 -2.42 14.31 3.32
C ALA A 85 -2.45 12.96 4.05
N ALA A 86 -3.65 12.54 4.50
CA ALA A 86 -3.81 11.22 5.12
C ALA A 86 -3.48 10.09 4.13
N VAL A 87 -3.90 10.22 2.88
CA VAL A 87 -3.58 9.21 1.84
C VAL A 87 -2.08 9.17 1.54
N ALA A 88 -1.38 10.29 1.56
CA ALA A 88 0.06 10.34 1.38
C ALA A 88 0.80 9.52 2.46
N VAL A 89 0.37 9.64 3.73
CA VAL A 89 0.90 8.83 4.85
C VAL A 89 0.50 7.36 4.72
N LEU A 90 -0.75 7.07 4.39
CA LEU A 90 -1.23 5.69 4.25
C LEU A 90 -0.53 4.95 3.09
N SER A 91 -0.27 5.62 1.97
CA SER A 91 0.34 5.01 0.78
C SER A 91 1.86 4.89 0.88
N GLY A 92 2.49 5.77 1.61
CA GLY A 92 3.93 5.76 1.85
C GLY A 92 4.31 4.90 3.07
N PRO A 93 4.45 5.51 4.26
CA PRO A 93 4.99 4.84 5.44
C PRO A 93 4.15 3.67 5.95
N MET A 94 2.83 3.81 6.03
CA MET A 94 1.98 2.79 6.65
C MET A 94 2.07 1.42 5.97
N MET A 95 2.06 1.38 4.64
CA MET A 95 2.19 0.09 3.93
C MET A 95 3.56 -0.54 4.15
N LYS A 96 4.62 0.26 4.31
CA LYS A 96 5.98 -0.22 4.58
C LYS A 96 6.17 -0.66 6.02
N ALA A 97 5.36 -0.17 6.95
CA ALA A 97 5.30 -0.70 8.31
C ALA A 97 4.87 -2.19 8.31
N GLY A 98 3.97 -2.60 7.39
CA GLY A 98 3.65 -4.01 7.20
C GLY A 98 4.84 -4.85 6.72
N LEU A 99 5.60 -4.33 5.75
CA LEU A 99 6.84 -4.97 5.31
C LEU A 99 7.88 -5.03 6.41
N LEU A 100 8.09 -3.93 7.14
CA LEU A 100 9.03 -3.89 8.26
C LEU A 100 8.64 -4.90 9.35
N GLY A 101 7.34 -5.06 9.60
CA GLY A 101 6.84 -6.09 10.51
C GLY A 101 7.23 -7.49 10.04
N TRP A 102 7.03 -7.83 8.77
CA TRP A 102 7.50 -9.12 8.25
C TRP A 102 9.00 -9.29 8.41
N LEU A 103 9.81 -8.29 8.05
CA LEU A 103 11.28 -8.35 8.18
C LEU A 103 11.74 -8.58 9.62
N ARG A 104 11.00 -8.09 10.61
CA ARG A 104 11.36 -8.21 12.03
C ARG A 104 10.84 -9.48 12.68
N PHE A 105 9.63 -9.92 12.34
CA PHE A 105 8.97 -11.05 12.99
C PHE A 105 9.01 -12.35 12.18
N LEU A 106 9.42 -12.29 10.91
CA LEU A 106 9.63 -13.43 10.02
C LEU A 106 10.99 -13.29 9.30
N PRO A 107 12.11 -13.24 10.04
CA PRO A 107 13.40 -13.09 9.38
C PRO A 107 13.73 -14.32 8.53
N PRO A 108 14.29 -14.14 7.30
CA PRO A 108 14.80 -15.26 6.52
C PRO A 108 15.82 -16.10 7.32
N GLY A 109 15.71 -17.40 7.21
CA GLY A 109 16.53 -18.34 7.99
C GLY A 109 15.98 -18.71 9.37
N ALA A 110 14.91 -18.05 9.84
CA ALA A 110 14.22 -18.51 11.05
C ALA A 110 13.58 -19.90 10.84
N PRO A 111 13.66 -20.81 11.82
CA PRO A 111 13.15 -22.17 11.68
C PRO A 111 11.66 -22.20 11.28
N GLY A 112 11.36 -22.86 10.17
CA GLY A 112 10.00 -23.01 9.65
C GLY A 112 9.45 -21.82 8.84
N ALA A 113 10.19 -20.72 8.70
CA ALA A 113 9.75 -19.56 7.92
C ALA A 113 9.87 -19.80 6.40
N ASP A 114 10.81 -20.59 5.96
CA ASP A 114 11.12 -20.93 4.57
C ASP A 114 9.93 -21.52 3.82
N SER A 115 9.20 -22.43 4.45
CA SER A 115 8.02 -23.11 3.90
C SER A 115 6.88 -22.14 3.51
N TRP A 116 6.85 -20.91 4.04
CA TRP A 116 5.84 -19.89 3.77
C TRP A 116 6.24 -18.95 2.60
N GLY A 117 7.51 -19.00 2.19
CA GLY A 117 8.01 -18.22 1.06
C GLY A 117 7.20 -18.41 -0.22
N PRO A 118 6.99 -19.65 -0.70
CA PRO A 118 6.20 -19.92 -1.91
C PRO A 118 4.76 -19.39 -1.84
N LEU A 119 4.11 -19.47 -0.69
CA LEU A 119 2.76 -18.92 -0.48
C LEU A 119 2.76 -17.39 -0.70
N LEU A 120 3.73 -16.69 -0.10
CA LEU A 120 3.87 -15.24 -0.26
C LEU A 120 4.20 -14.85 -1.71
N MET A 121 5.00 -15.64 -2.41
CA MET A 121 5.28 -15.41 -3.84
C MET A 121 4.01 -15.53 -4.68
N VAL A 122 3.19 -16.55 -4.45
CA VAL A 122 1.91 -16.75 -5.15
C VAL A 122 0.94 -15.61 -4.83
N LEU A 123 0.72 -15.31 -3.55
CA LEU A 123 -0.17 -14.21 -3.14
C LEU A 123 0.32 -12.86 -3.67
N GLY A 124 1.63 -12.60 -3.61
CA GLY A 124 2.23 -11.40 -4.15
C GLY A 124 2.04 -11.28 -5.66
N GLY A 125 2.28 -12.35 -6.41
CA GLY A 125 2.06 -12.41 -7.86
C GLY A 125 0.60 -12.16 -8.24
N LEU A 126 -0.34 -12.79 -7.54
CA LEU A 126 -1.78 -12.53 -7.70
C LEU A 126 -2.14 -11.07 -7.41
N GLY A 127 -1.57 -10.48 -6.34
CA GLY A 127 -1.76 -9.07 -6.00
C GLY A 127 -1.24 -8.12 -7.06
N MET A 128 -0.08 -8.45 -7.64
CA MET A 128 0.50 -7.69 -8.74
C MET A 128 -0.43 -7.69 -9.97
N LEU A 129 -0.90 -8.85 -10.40
CA LEU A 129 -1.78 -8.99 -11.57
C LEU A 129 -3.15 -8.33 -11.32
N LEU A 130 -3.76 -8.58 -10.17
CA LEU A 130 -5.04 -7.97 -9.77
C LEU A 130 -4.93 -6.44 -9.72
N GLY A 131 -3.85 -5.92 -9.14
CA GLY A 131 -3.62 -4.48 -9.06
C GLY A 131 -3.52 -3.82 -10.43
N VAL A 132 -2.87 -4.47 -11.39
CA VAL A 132 -2.81 -3.98 -12.78
C VAL A 132 -4.17 -4.09 -13.45
N ALA A 133 -4.79 -5.26 -13.45
CA ALA A 133 -6.04 -5.51 -14.17
C ALA A 133 -7.19 -4.60 -13.69
N VAL A 134 -7.41 -4.52 -12.38
CA VAL A 134 -8.48 -3.68 -11.82
C VAL A 134 -8.13 -2.20 -11.89
N GLY A 135 -6.84 -1.85 -11.71
CA GLY A 135 -6.37 -0.48 -11.77
C GLY A 135 -6.59 0.18 -13.14
N LEU A 136 -6.42 -0.56 -14.23
CA LEU A 136 -6.68 -0.07 -15.61
C LEU A 136 -8.16 0.26 -15.85
N LEU A 137 -9.07 -0.44 -15.18
CA LEU A 137 -10.52 -0.22 -15.29
C LEU A 137 -11.02 0.94 -14.41
N GLN A 138 -10.14 1.55 -13.60
CA GLN A 138 -10.52 2.68 -12.74
C GLN A 138 -10.68 3.97 -13.53
N ARG A 139 -11.62 4.83 -13.07
CA ARG A 139 -11.89 6.16 -13.63
C ARG A 139 -11.49 7.30 -12.69
N ASP A 140 -11.02 6.98 -11.48
CA ASP A 140 -10.55 7.94 -10.48
C ASP A 140 -9.02 7.82 -10.38
N PRO A 141 -8.24 8.89 -10.60
CA PRO A 141 -6.78 8.83 -10.50
C PRO A 141 -6.28 8.37 -9.12
N ARG A 142 -7.03 8.64 -8.04
CA ARG A 142 -6.71 8.13 -6.70
C ARG A 142 -6.88 6.61 -6.63
N ALA A 143 -7.91 6.06 -7.28
CA ALA A 143 -8.13 4.62 -7.36
C ALA A 143 -7.05 3.95 -8.21
N VAL A 144 -6.65 4.53 -9.36
CA VAL A 144 -5.54 4.01 -10.17
C VAL A 144 -4.26 3.92 -9.33
N LEU A 145 -3.92 4.98 -8.58
CA LEU A 145 -2.75 4.97 -7.69
C LEU A 145 -2.88 3.95 -6.55
N ALA A 146 -4.09 3.73 -6.03
CA ALA A 146 -4.35 2.72 -5.01
C ALA A 146 -4.04 1.30 -5.54
N TYR A 147 -4.60 0.93 -6.69
CA TYR A 147 -4.33 -0.37 -7.32
C TYR A 147 -2.88 -0.51 -7.78
N SER A 148 -2.25 0.58 -8.23
CA SER A 148 -0.81 0.59 -8.48
C SER A 148 0.01 0.32 -7.21
N SER A 149 -0.46 0.74 -6.03
CA SER A 149 0.18 0.39 -4.76
C SER A 149 0.00 -1.09 -4.44
N ILE A 150 -1.19 -1.66 -4.65
CA ILE A 150 -1.45 -3.11 -4.50
C ILE A 150 -0.51 -3.91 -5.41
N ALA A 151 -0.37 -3.52 -6.68
CA ALA A 151 0.52 -4.19 -7.63
C ALA A 151 2.00 -4.15 -7.17
N LYS A 152 2.47 -3.01 -6.66
CA LYS A 152 3.86 -2.87 -6.19
C LYS A 152 4.12 -3.58 -4.86
N MET A 153 3.15 -3.56 -3.94
CA MET A 153 3.25 -4.33 -2.71
C MET A 153 3.17 -5.83 -3.00
N GLY A 154 2.45 -6.24 -4.05
CA GLY A 154 2.49 -7.60 -4.57
C GLY A 154 3.90 -8.01 -4.99
N LEU A 155 4.61 -7.19 -5.78
CA LEU A 155 6.01 -7.46 -6.13
C LEU A 155 6.91 -7.51 -4.88
N ILE A 156 6.75 -6.59 -3.93
CA ILE A 156 7.49 -6.61 -2.66
C ILE A 156 7.24 -7.92 -1.91
N SER A 157 6.01 -8.43 -1.90
CA SER A 157 5.67 -9.69 -1.26
C SER A 157 6.30 -10.89 -1.96
N VAL A 158 6.43 -10.85 -3.30
CA VAL A 158 7.17 -11.88 -4.06
C VAL A 158 8.64 -11.89 -3.66
N LEU A 159 9.29 -10.72 -3.63
CA LEU A 159 10.70 -10.62 -3.27
C LEU A 159 10.98 -11.06 -1.84
N PHE A 160 10.11 -10.68 -0.91
CA PHE A 160 10.20 -11.13 0.47
C PHE A 160 9.96 -12.64 0.58
N GLY A 161 8.99 -13.18 -0.14
CA GLY A 161 8.74 -14.62 -0.23
C GLY A 161 9.93 -15.41 -0.80
N ALA A 162 10.59 -14.86 -1.83
CA ALA A 162 11.81 -15.45 -2.38
C ALA A 162 12.97 -15.44 -1.37
N ALA A 163 13.14 -14.35 -0.61
CA ALA A 163 14.14 -14.28 0.46
C ALA A 163 13.86 -15.27 1.60
N LEU A 164 12.59 -15.51 1.94
CA LEU A 164 12.22 -16.54 2.90
C LEU A 164 12.52 -17.95 2.38
N ALA A 165 12.15 -18.23 1.12
CA ALA A 165 12.33 -19.55 0.51
C ALA A 165 13.82 -19.90 0.29
N ASN A 166 14.69 -18.91 0.13
CA ASN A 166 16.12 -19.10 -0.10
C ASN A 166 16.97 -18.19 0.81
N PRO A 167 17.16 -18.56 2.08
CA PRO A 167 17.90 -17.75 3.05
C PRO A 167 19.35 -17.46 2.64
N ALA A 168 19.99 -18.34 1.85
CA ALA A 168 21.37 -18.15 1.39
C ALA A 168 21.55 -16.89 0.51
N HIS A 169 20.51 -16.48 -0.22
CA HIS A 169 20.52 -15.29 -1.08
C HIS A 169 19.69 -14.13 -0.48
N ALA A 170 19.25 -14.25 0.77
CA ALA A 170 18.32 -13.30 1.38
C ALA A 170 18.90 -11.90 1.48
N ASP A 171 20.16 -11.73 1.85
CA ASP A 171 20.75 -10.41 2.11
C ASP A 171 20.70 -9.50 0.87
N ALA A 172 21.09 -10.00 -0.29
CA ALA A 172 21.05 -9.24 -1.55
C ALA A 172 19.59 -8.90 -1.94
N LEU A 173 18.68 -9.88 -1.80
CA LEU A 173 17.25 -9.67 -2.06
C LEU A 173 16.63 -8.65 -1.11
N LEU A 174 16.97 -8.69 0.18
CA LEU A 174 16.45 -7.75 1.16
C LEU A 174 16.98 -6.33 0.93
N ALA A 175 18.25 -6.18 0.58
CA ALA A 175 18.83 -4.89 0.24
C ALA A 175 18.10 -4.26 -0.97
N ALA A 176 17.92 -5.03 -2.04
CA ALA A 176 17.19 -4.60 -3.23
C ALA A 176 15.70 -4.29 -2.94
N LEU A 177 15.05 -5.12 -2.13
CA LEU A 177 13.67 -4.94 -1.70
C LEU A 177 13.50 -3.65 -0.88
N LEU A 178 14.41 -3.37 0.05
CA LEU A 178 14.38 -2.15 0.88
C LEU A 178 14.59 -0.91 0.03
N LEU A 179 15.53 -0.92 -0.92
CA LEU A 179 15.74 0.17 -1.87
C LEU A 179 14.47 0.43 -2.70
N PHE A 180 13.85 -0.64 -3.21
CA PHE A 180 12.60 -0.54 -3.96
C PHE A 180 11.43 -0.04 -3.10
N ALA A 181 11.32 -0.51 -1.85
CA ALA A 181 10.29 -0.07 -0.92
C ALA A 181 10.44 1.41 -0.54
N MET A 182 11.69 1.89 -0.35
CA MET A 182 12.00 3.30 -0.09
C MET A 182 11.64 4.17 -1.30
N HIS A 183 12.05 3.79 -2.51
CA HIS A 183 11.65 4.49 -3.73
C HIS A 183 10.12 4.58 -3.86
N HIS A 184 9.43 3.44 -3.70
CA HIS A 184 7.97 3.39 -3.78
C HIS A 184 7.30 4.25 -2.71
N LEU A 185 7.83 4.29 -1.47
CA LEU A 185 7.35 5.14 -0.37
C LEU A 185 7.40 6.62 -0.77
N LEU A 186 8.57 7.09 -1.18
CA LEU A 186 8.80 8.51 -1.54
C LEU A 186 7.92 8.94 -2.71
N VAL A 187 7.94 8.16 -3.80
CA VAL A 187 7.19 8.53 -5.01
C VAL A 187 5.68 8.50 -4.76
N LYS A 188 5.17 7.50 -4.05
CA LYS A 188 3.72 7.40 -3.78
C LYS A 188 3.21 8.52 -2.88
N SER A 189 3.91 8.81 -1.78
CA SER A 189 3.54 9.94 -0.91
C SER A 189 3.51 11.25 -1.72
N THR A 190 4.53 11.48 -2.54
CA THR A 190 4.65 12.71 -3.34
C THR A 190 3.62 12.78 -4.47
N LEU A 191 3.27 11.65 -5.12
CA LEU A 191 2.18 11.57 -6.11
C LEU A 191 0.82 11.94 -5.50
N PHE A 192 0.52 11.43 -4.30
CA PHE A 192 -0.74 11.78 -3.63
C PHE A 192 -0.77 13.25 -3.19
N LEU A 193 0.33 13.79 -2.67
CA LEU A 193 0.42 15.23 -2.39
C LEU A 193 0.27 16.06 -3.66
N GLY A 194 0.85 15.62 -4.78
CA GLY A 194 0.70 16.26 -6.09
C GLY A 194 -0.74 16.23 -6.61
N LEU A 195 -1.50 15.16 -6.34
CA LEU A 195 -2.94 15.16 -6.61
C LEU A 195 -3.70 16.21 -5.79
N GLY A 196 -3.26 16.52 -4.57
CA GLY A 196 -3.77 17.64 -3.78
C GLY A 196 -3.49 18.98 -4.45
N GLU A 197 -2.27 19.19 -4.92
CA GLU A 197 -1.89 20.38 -5.66
C GLU A 197 -2.69 20.53 -6.99
N TRP A 198 -2.86 19.43 -7.71
CA TRP A 198 -3.69 19.40 -8.91
C TRP A 198 -5.17 19.73 -8.60
N GLN A 199 -5.74 19.20 -7.55
CA GLN A 199 -7.12 19.51 -7.12
C GLN A 199 -7.30 20.95 -6.70
N ARG A 200 -6.27 21.60 -6.15
CA ARG A 200 -6.28 22.98 -5.68
C ARG A 200 -6.01 23.99 -6.81
N ARG A 201 -5.02 23.72 -7.63
CA ARG A 201 -4.48 24.65 -8.62
C ARG A 201 -4.91 24.37 -10.06
N GLY A 202 -5.52 23.22 -10.31
CA GLY A 202 -5.87 22.76 -11.67
C GLY A 202 -4.68 22.18 -12.43
N SER A 203 -4.88 22.05 -13.74
CA SER A 203 -3.90 21.47 -14.66
C SER A 203 -2.80 22.46 -15.03
N ARG A 204 -2.17 23.11 -14.03
CA ARG A 204 -1.01 23.97 -14.30
C ARG A 204 0.16 23.13 -14.76
N PHE A 205 0.92 23.64 -15.72
CA PHE A 205 2.03 22.94 -16.35
C PHE A 205 3.01 22.33 -15.34
N TRP A 206 3.47 23.08 -14.35
CA TRP A 206 4.44 22.60 -13.36
C TRP A 206 3.89 21.47 -12.46
N VAL A 207 2.56 21.46 -12.18
CA VAL A 207 1.91 20.38 -11.41
C VAL A 207 1.86 19.12 -12.26
N LEU A 208 1.43 19.24 -13.50
CA LEU A 208 1.37 18.10 -14.43
C LEU A 208 2.78 17.56 -14.74
N ALA A 209 3.77 18.44 -14.94
CA ALA A 209 5.15 18.07 -15.16
C ALA A 209 5.74 17.29 -13.97
N GLY A 210 5.50 17.76 -12.74
CA GLY A 210 5.95 17.04 -11.54
C GLY A 210 5.26 15.69 -11.36
N LEU A 211 3.95 15.58 -11.61
CA LEU A 211 3.23 14.31 -11.60
C LEU A 211 3.72 13.35 -12.69
N ALA A 212 4.02 13.88 -13.89
CA ALA A 212 4.59 13.10 -14.98
C ALA A 212 6.00 12.60 -14.65
N LEU A 213 6.86 13.46 -14.07
CA LEU A 213 8.20 13.09 -13.64
C LEU A 213 8.19 11.96 -12.60
N LEU A 214 7.29 12.04 -11.62
CA LEU A 214 7.10 10.97 -10.62
C LEU A 214 6.56 9.68 -11.26
N ALA A 215 5.64 9.79 -12.22
CA ALA A 215 5.14 8.65 -12.97
C ALA A 215 6.26 7.98 -13.78
N LEU A 216 7.13 8.76 -14.42
CA LEU A 216 8.32 8.27 -15.13
C LEU A 216 9.30 7.57 -14.18
N SER A 217 9.52 8.10 -12.98
CA SER A 217 10.32 7.43 -11.96
C SER A 217 9.72 6.07 -11.55
N MET A 218 8.38 6.00 -11.39
CA MET A 218 7.69 4.72 -11.10
C MET A 218 7.84 3.69 -12.23
N VAL A 219 7.93 4.13 -13.46
CA VAL A 219 8.14 3.30 -14.65
C VAL A 219 9.59 2.85 -14.79
N ALA A 220 10.49 3.43 -13.99
CA ALA A 220 11.91 3.16 -14.00
C ALA A 220 12.63 3.63 -15.29
N VAL A 221 12.38 4.89 -15.69
CA VAL A 221 13.17 5.50 -16.76
C VAL A 221 14.64 5.63 -16.36
N PRO A 222 15.58 5.59 -17.31
CA PRO A 222 17.00 5.77 -17.00
C PRO A 222 17.26 7.02 -16.14
N PHE A 223 18.27 6.96 -15.29
CA PHE A 223 18.67 8.02 -14.36
C PHE A 223 17.64 8.40 -13.30
N SER A 224 16.64 7.54 -13.05
CA SER A 224 15.69 7.70 -11.93
C SER A 224 15.98 6.70 -10.82
N GLY A 225 15.59 7.04 -9.58
CA GLY A 225 15.63 6.11 -8.45
C GLY A 225 14.85 4.81 -8.70
N GLY A 226 13.82 4.87 -9.56
CA GLY A 226 13.09 3.68 -9.99
C GLY A 226 13.92 2.74 -10.86
N ALA A 227 14.79 3.28 -11.72
CA ALA A 227 15.72 2.47 -12.51
C ALA A 227 16.75 1.78 -11.62
N ALA A 228 17.35 2.51 -10.68
CA ALA A 228 18.29 1.96 -9.71
C ALA A 228 17.66 0.82 -8.88
N ALA A 229 16.47 1.05 -8.33
CA ALA A 229 15.77 0.05 -7.55
C ALA A 229 15.40 -1.20 -8.36
N LYS A 230 14.98 -1.04 -9.62
CA LYS A 230 14.69 -2.17 -10.53
C LYS A 230 15.94 -2.95 -10.88
N GLN A 231 17.05 -2.26 -11.13
CA GLN A 231 18.33 -2.90 -11.44
C GLN A 231 18.85 -3.70 -10.24
N ALA A 232 18.77 -3.15 -9.02
CA ALA A 232 19.15 -3.86 -7.82
C ALA A 232 18.35 -5.18 -7.67
N ILE A 233 17.04 -5.17 -7.92
CA ILE A 233 16.21 -6.38 -7.90
C ILE A 233 16.67 -7.38 -8.97
N LYS A 234 16.94 -6.91 -10.19
CA LYS A 234 17.36 -7.78 -11.30
C LYS A 234 18.68 -8.49 -10.99
N VAL A 235 19.64 -7.76 -10.41
CA VAL A 235 20.93 -8.32 -9.98
C VAL A 235 20.72 -9.32 -8.85
N ALA A 236 19.95 -8.99 -7.82
CA ALA A 236 19.73 -9.86 -6.68
C ALA A 236 18.98 -11.17 -7.00
N LEU A 237 18.19 -11.20 -8.08
CA LEU A 237 17.46 -12.38 -8.55
C LEU A 237 18.24 -13.24 -9.54
N GLU A 238 19.44 -12.82 -9.98
CA GLU A 238 20.29 -13.56 -10.92
C GLU A 238 19.56 -14.11 -12.16
N GLY A 239 18.53 -13.39 -12.62
CA GLY A 239 17.69 -13.78 -13.76
C GLY A 239 16.45 -14.59 -13.42
N GLU A 240 16.32 -15.11 -12.20
CA GLU A 240 15.09 -15.71 -11.73
C GLU A 240 13.93 -14.71 -11.73
N LEU A 241 12.69 -15.20 -11.88
CA LEU A 241 11.49 -14.38 -11.91
C LEU A 241 11.49 -13.25 -12.98
N GLY A 242 12.35 -13.34 -14.00
CA GLY A 242 12.50 -12.30 -15.03
C GLY A 242 11.19 -11.97 -15.75
N LEU A 243 10.35 -12.99 -16.04
CA LEU A 243 9.02 -12.79 -16.61
C LEU A 243 8.12 -11.96 -15.69
N LEU A 244 8.12 -12.26 -14.39
CA LEU A 244 7.30 -11.56 -13.41
C LEU A 244 7.73 -10.10 -13.23
N LEU A 245 9.04 -9.83 -13.24
CA LEU A 245 9.58 -8.47 -13.24
C LEU A 245 9.18 -7.70 -14.51
N THR A 246 9.21 -8.36 -15.66
CA THR A 246 8.80 -7.78 -16.94
C THR A 246 7.31 -7.43 -16.93
N LEU A 247 6.44 -8.34 -16.47
CA LEU A 247 5.01 -8.10 -16.32
C LEU A 247 4.71 -6.96 -15.34
N SER A 248 5.45 -6.90 -14.21
CA SER A 248 5.35 -5.79 -13.24
C SER A 248 5.74 -4.45 -13.87
N ALA A 249 6.79 -4.43 -14.68
CA ALA A 249 7.22 -3.22 -15.37
C ALA A 249 6.20 -2.74 -16.40
N ILE A 250 5.72 -3.63 -17.27
CA ILE A 250 4.67 -3.34 -18.26
C ILE A 250 3.41 -2.84 -17.56
N GLY A 251 2.94 -3.55 -16.53
CA GLY A 251 1.77 -3.15 -15.75
C GLY A 251 1.91 -1.76 -15.13
N THR A 252 3.14 -1.39 -14.71
CA THR A 252 3.42 -0.05 -14.18
C THR A 252 3.32 1.03 -15.25
N VAL A 253 3.85 0.78 -16.45
CA VAL A 253 3.73 1.71 -17.59
C VAL A 253 2.25 1.97 -17.89
N LEU A 254 1.47 0.90 -18.01
CA LEU A 254 0.03 0.98 -18.31
C LEU A 254 -0.73 1.77 -17.22
N LEU A 255 -0.48 1.49 -15.94
CA LEU A 255 -1.14 2.18 -14.82
C LEU A 255 -0.75 3.65 -14.74
N MET A 256 0.53 4.00 -14.97
CA MET A 256 0.98 5.39 -14.93
C MET A 256 0.46 6.17 -16.15
N ALA A 257 0.41 5.56 -17.32
CA ALA A 257 -0.25 6.14 -18.49
C ALA A 257 -1.75 6.39 -18.21
N ARG A 258 -2.46 5.39 -17.66
CA ARG A 258 -3.87 5.55 -17.27
C ARG A 258 -4.06 6.67 -16.26
N PHE A 259 -3.18 6.77 -15.28
CA PHE A 259 -3.18 7.84 -14.29
C PHE A 259 -3.05 9.22 -14.94
N LEU A 260 -2.05 9.41 -15.80
CA LEU A 260 -1.80 10.70 -16.47
C LEU A 260 -2.93 11.10 -17.41
N VAL A 261 -3.53 10.17 -18.14
CA VAL A 261 -4.67 10.42 -19.04
C VAL A 261 -5.91 10.90 -18.28
N LEU A 262 -6.07 10.55 -17.01
CA LEU A 262 -7.21 10.94 -16.20
C LEU A 262 -7.08 12.36 -15.59
N LEU A 263 -5.89 12.97 -15.62
CA LEU A 263 -5.65 14.28 -15.00
C LEU A 263 -6.27 15.47 -15.77
N PRO A 264 -6.16 15.58 -17.12
CA PRO A 264 -6.54 16.81 -17.85
C PRO A 264 -8.03 17.16 -17.84
N GLY A 265 -8.93 16.32 -17.43
CA GLY A 265 -10.39 16.53 -17.60
C GLY A 265 -11.17 16.88 -16.33
N ARG A 266 -10.55 17.13 -15.19
CA ARG A 266 -11.27 17.27 -13.91
C ARG A 266 -11.18 18.68 -13.31
N PRO A 267 -12.32 19.19 -12.77
CA PRO A 267 -12.33 20.47 -12.07
C PRO A 267 -11.43 20.40 -10.82
N ALA A 268 -10.62 21.43 -10.67
CA ALA A 268 -9.53 21.51 -9.72
C ALA A 268 -9.94 21.65 -8.25
N ARG A 269 -11.15 22.03 -7.93
CA ARG A 269 -11.44 22.51 -6.57
C ARG A 269 -12.02 21.46 -5.66
N SER A 270 -11.21 21.04 -4.66
CA SER A 270 -11.71 20.43 -3.43
C SER A 270 -11.30 21.33 -2.25
N PRO A 271 -12.25 21.74 -1.39
CA PRO A 271 -11.95 22.54 -0.19
C PRO A 271 -10.98 21.88 0.79
N ASP A 272 -10.87 20.55 0.71
CA ASP A 272 -10.09 19.73 1.63
C ASP A 272 -8.70 19.34 1.10
N SER A 273 -8.19 20.01 0.05
CA SER A 273 -6.84 19.75 -0.42
C SER A 273 -5.85 20.30 0.60
N ALA A 274 -4.98 19.41 1.13
CA ALA A 274 -3.90 19.80 2.04
C ALA A 274 -3.04 20.89 1.40
N VAL A 275 -2.81 21.96 2.15
CA VAL A 275 -1.95 23.05 1.70
C VAL A 275 -0.50 22.65 1.95
N VAL A 276 0.12 22.00 0.97
CA VAL A 276 1.58 21.88 0.94
C VAL A 276 2.09 23.09 0.14
N PRO A 277 3.04 23.88 0.68
CA PRO A 277 3.64 24.96 -0.10
C PRO A 277 4.20 24.39 -1.42
N GLY A 278 3.95 25.09 -2.54
CA GLY A 278 4.32 24.57 -3.87
C GLY A 278 5.81 24.26 -3.98
N PHE A 279 6.68 25.06 -3.34
CA PHE A 279 8.12 24.82 -3.31
C PHE A 279 8.44 23.52 -2.55
N ALA A 280 7.79 23.26 -1.42
CA ALA A 280 8.03 22.04 -0.63
C ALA A 280 7.62 20.77 -1.40
N TRP A 281 6.48 20.82 -2.12
CA TRP A 281 6.12 19.72 -3.01
C TRP A 281 7.12 19.54 -4.15
N SER A 282 7.58 20.62 -4.79
CA SER A 282 8.60 20.55 -5.85
C SER A 282 9.92 19.95 -5.35
N THR A 283 10.35 20.32 -4.12
CA THR A 283 11.51 19.69 -3.47
C THR A 283 11.30 18.19 -3.27
N LEU A 284 10.11 17.79 -2.80
CA LEU A 284 9.77 16.36 -2.64
C LEU A 284 9.78 15.63 -3.98
N VAL A 285 9.36 16.26 -5.08
CA VAL A 285 9.43 15.67 -6.44
C VAL A 285 10.89 15.35 -6.80
N VAL A 286 11.78 16.30 -6.60
CA VAL A 286 13.21 16.10 -6.87
C VAL A 286 13.79 15.01 -5.99
N VAL A 287 13.54 15.07 -4.68
CA VAL A 287 14.01 14.05 -3.72
C VAL A 287 13.46 12.66 -4.08
N ALA A 288 12.17 12.53 -4.34
CA ALA A 288 11.54 11.25 -4.69
C ALA A 288 12.07 10.67 -6.01
N PHE A 289 12.46 11.53 -6.96
CA PHE A 289 13.01 11.09 -8.23
C PHE A 289 14.47 10.58 -8.09
N TRP A 290 15.30 11.23 -7.26
CA TRP A 290 16.76 11.03 -7.24
C TRP A 290 17.30 10.38 -5.97
N ALA A 291 16.68 10.55 -4.78
CA ALA A 291 17.25 10.07 -3.53
C ALA A 291 17.56 8.57 -3.51
N PRO A 292 16.70 7.68 -4.08
CA PRO A 292 17.02 6.25 -4.14
C PRO A 292 18.20 5.91 -5.06
N PHE A 293 18.68 6.86 -5.85
CA PHE A 293 19.85 6.67 -6.72
C PHE A 293 21.18 6.91 -5.98
N TRP A 294 21.15 7.70 -4.89
CA TRP A 294 22.35 8.14 -4.18
C TRP A 294 23.22 7.02 -3.56
N PRO A 295 22.64 5.97 -2.94
CA PRO A 295 23.44 4.93 -2.30
C PRO A 295 23.86 3.79 -3.23
N THR A 296 23.59 3.86 -4.53
CA THR A 296 23.80 2.74 -5.43
C THR A 296 25.01 2.99 -6.32
N GLU A 297 26.04 2.15 -6.18
CA GLU A 297 27.11 1.99 -7.16
C GLU A 297 26.63 1.24 -8.42
N VAL A 298 25.30 1.08 -8.56
CA VAL A 298 24.70 0.36 -9.67
C VAL A 298 24.93 1.15 -10.95
N PRO A 299 25.64 0.60 -11.94
CA PRO A 299 25.82 1.26 -13.21
C PRO A 299 24.48 1.68 -13.80
N ALA A 300 24.43 2.89 -14.36
CA ALA A 300 23.24 3.40 -15.06
C ALA A 300 23.07 2.67 -16.40
N GLU A 301 23.05 1.35 -16.37
CA GLU A 301 22.78 0.57 -17.56
C GLU A 301 21.33 0.80 -18.01
N PHE A 302 21.15 0.90 -19.31
CA PHE A 302 19.82 1.03 -19.95
C PHE A 302 18.99 -0.25 -19.83
N THR A 303 19.09 -0.95 -18.68
CA THR A 303 18.38 -2.19 -18.42
C THR A 303 16.90 -1.92 -18.19
N GLY A 304 16.08 -2.55 -19.03
CA GLY A 304 14.62 -2.43 -18.93
C GLY A 304 13.99 -1.61 -20.06
N LEU A 305 14.76 -1.10 -21.02
CA LEU A 305 14.21 -0.42 -22.20
C LEU A 305 13.22 -1.31 -22.97
N GLY A 306 13.44 -2.62 -23.03
CA GLY A 306 12.50 -3.57 -23.66
C GLY A 306 11.12 -3.56 -23.01
N SER A 307 11.04 -3.63 -21.67
CA SER A 307 9.75 -3.58 -20.97
C SER A 307 9.09 -2.20 -21.06
N LEU A 308 9.89 -1.12 -21.13
CA LEU A 308 9.40 0.23 -21.39
C LEU A 308 8.83 0.35 -22.81
N ALA A 309 9.56 -0.13 -23.81
CA ALA A 309 9.14 -0.10 -25.21
C ALA A 309 7.85 -0.91 -25.42
N VAL A 310 7.78 -2.13 -24.88
CA VAL A 310 6.56 -2.96 -24.95
C VAL A 310 5.40 -2.26 -24.23
N GLY A 311 5.61 -1.75 -23.03
CA GLY A 311 4.57 -1.03 -22.29
C GLY A 311 4.10 0.22 -23.02
N ALA A 312 5.02 1.02 -23.58
CA ALA A 312 4.69 2.21 -24.38
C ALA A 312 3.96 1.81 -25.68
N GLY A 313 4.40 0.77 -26.36
CA GLY A 313 3.73 0.22 -27.53
C GLY A 313 2.28 -0.19 -27.23
N LEU A 314 2.04 -0.88 -26.12
CA LEU A 314 0.70 -1.24 -25.67
C LEU A 314 -0.16 0.00 -25.33
N VAL A 315 0.42 1.03 -24.71
CA VAL A 315 -0.28 2.30 -24.46
C VAL A 315 -0.69 2.96 -25.79
N LEU A 316 0.24 3.06 -26.75
CA LEU A 316 -0.01 3.66 -28.06
C LEU A 316 -1.07 2.85 -28.85
N THR A 317 -0.99 1.54 -28.81
CA THR A 317 -1.97 0.64 -29.46
C THR A 317 -3.34 0.78 -28.80
N ALA A 318 -3.40 0.77 -27.46
CA ALA A 318 -4.64 0.99 -26.71
C ALA A 318 -5.22 2.40 -26.98
N TRP A 319 -4.39 3.43 -27.13
CA TRP A 319 -4.82 4.78 -27.49
C TRP A 319 -5.35 4.83 -28.91
N TRP A 320 -4.70 4.16 -29.85
CA TRP A 320 -5.10 4.10 -31.26
C TRP A 320 -6.43 3.36 -31.46
N ILE A 321 -6.56 2.14 -30.87
CA ILE A 321 -7.78 1.34 -30.89
C ILE A 321 -8.87 1.96 -30.00
N GLY A 322 -8.48 2.56 -28.91
CA GLY A 322 -9.37 2.90 -27.80
C GLY A 322 -10.00 4.28 -27.88
N ARG A 323 -9.73 5.09 -28.93
CA ARG A 323 -10.48 6.33 -29.15
C ARG A 323 -11.99 6.11 -29.26
N SER A 324 -12.40 4.90 -29.73
CA SER A 324 -13.81 4.50 -29.87
C SER A 324 -14.32 3.55 -28.78
N HIS A 325 -13.46 2.81 -28.07
CA HIS A 325 -13.87 1.66 -27.23
C HIS A 325 -13.52 1.79 -25.74
N LEU A 326 -12.61 2.66 -25.32
CA LEU A 326 -12.24 2.85 -23.90
C LEU A 326 -13.43 3.34 -23.03
N ALA A 327 -14.41 3.99 -23.64
CA ALA A 327 -15.63 4.42 -22.94
C ALA A 327 -16.58 3.26 -22.63
N SER A 328 -16.51 2.15 -23.38
CA SER A 328 -17.36 0.96 -23.22
C SER A 328 -16.80 -0.08 -22.27
N LEU A 329 -15.55 0.08 -21.79
CA LEU A 329 -14.97 -0.85 -20.81
C LEU A 329 -15.80 -0.86 -19.52
N PRO A 330 -16.02 -2.07 -18.94
CA PRO A 330 -16.78 -2.21 -17.72
C PRO A 330 -16.12 -1.39 -16.58
N TYR A 331 -16.91 -0.58 -15.91
CA TYR A 331 -16.48 0.18 -14.74
C TYR A 331 -16.52 -0.71 -13.51
N ILE A 332 -15.37 -0.96 -12.91
CA ILE A 332 -15.27 -1.60 -11.61
C ILE A 332 -15.10 -0.48 -10.55
N PRO A 333 -16.06 -0.28 -9.66
CA PRO A 333 -15.93 0.76 -8.63
C PRO A 333 -14.87 0.37 -7.60
N PRO A 334 -14.21 1.36 -6.95
CA PRO A 334 -13.28 1.09 -5.86
C PRO A 334 -13.90 0.19 -4.79
N GLY A 335 -13.16 -0.83 -4.32
CA GLY A 335 -13.65 -1.83 -3.37
C GLY A 335 -14.49 -2.94 -4.02
N ASP A 336 -14.18 -3.30 -5.25
CA ASP A 336 -14.77 -4.36 -6.09
C ASP A 336 -15.05 -5.68 -5.35
N ALA A 337 -14.09 -6.18 -4.56
CA ALA A 337 -14.22 -7.42 -3.80
C ALA A 337 -15.43 -7.39 -2.85
N PHE A 338 -15.73 -6.26 -2.22
CA PHE A 338 -16.92 -6.11 -1.37
C PHE A 338 -18.25 -6.16 -2.15
N ARG A 339 -18.25 -5.71 -3.40
CA ARG A 339 -19.45 -5.80 -4.24
C ARG A 339 -19.66 -7.21 -4.76
N LEU A 340 -18.59 -7.92 -5.05
CA LEU A 340 -18.66 -9.34 -5.41
C LEU A 340 -19.20 -10.16 -4.24
N LEU A 341 -18.65 -10.00 -3.04
CA LEU A 341 -19.15 -10.66 -1.81
C LEU A 341 -20.58 -10.25 -1.45
N ALA A 342 -20.96 -9.00 -1.66
CA ALA A 342 -22.34 -8.54 -1.43
C ALA A 342 -23.33 -9.10 -2.48
N ARG A 343 -22.88 -9.44 -3.69
CA ARG A 343 -23.69 -10.12 -4.72
C ARG A 343 -23.80 -11.63 -4.48
N LEU A 344 -22.78 -12.24 -3.92
CA LEU A 344 -22.83 -13.61 -3.41
C LEU A 344 -23.66 -13.61 -2.12
N ARG A 345 -24.92 -13.19 -2.19
CA ARG A 345 -25.89 -13.16 -1.11
C ARG A 345 -25.66 -14.30 -0.11
N LEU A 346 -24.66 -14.20 0.73
CA LEU A 346 -24.71 -14.84 2.03
C LEU A 346 -25.94 -14.23 2.68
N ARG A 347 -27.05 -15.01 2.76
CA ARG A 347 -28.24 -14.65 3.55
C ARG A 347 -27.70 -14.06 4.84
N ARG A 348 -27.88 -12.75 4.98
CA ARG A 348 -27.67 -12.12 6.29
C ARG A 348 -28.54 -12.92 7.24
N PRO A 349 -28.02 -13.59 8.27
CA PRO A 349 -28.83 -13.75 9.45
C PRO A 349 -29.18 -12.30 9.82
N GLU A 350 -30.45 -12.02 9.92
CA GLU A 350 -30.93 -10.77 10.53
C GLU A 350 -30.49 -10.82 12.00
N LEU A 351 -29.21 -10.56 12.24
CA LEU A 351 -28.74 -10.09 13.53
C LEU A 351 -29.36 -8.69 13.63
N GLU A 352 -30.62 -8.65 14.04
CA GLU A 352 -31.18 -7.50 14.72
C GLU A 352 -30.24 -7.22 15.89
N TRP A 353 -29.27 -6.35 15.64
CA TRP A 353 -28.63 -5.62 16.71
C TRP A 353 -29.75 -4.76 17.35
N ARG A 354 -30.58 -5.37 18.18
CA ARG A 354 -31.27 -4.65 19.24
C ARG A 354 -30.12 -4.08 20.06
N GLY A 355 -29.83 -2.81 19.81
CA GLY A 355 -28.79 -2.09 20.52
C GLY A 355 -29.00 -2.34 22.00
N LEU A 356 -28.01 -2.92 22.65
CA LEU A 356 -27.93 -2.76 24.11
C LEU A 356 -28.06 -1.25 24.32
N PRO A 357 -28.99 -0.81 25.19
CA PRO A 357 -29.15 0.61 25.48
C PRO A 357 -27.85 1.09 26.07
N GLY A 358 -26.94 1.59 25.18
CA GLY A 358 -25.75 2.31 25.62
C GLY A 358 -26.21 3.53 26.41
N PRO A 359 -25.54 3.91 27.48
CA PRO A 359 -25.87 5.10 28.23
C PRO A 359 -26.02 6.26 27.25
N SER A 360 -27.15 6.95 27.28
CA SER A 360 -27.36 8.09 26.37
C SER A 360 -26.29 9.14 26.68
N LEU A 361 -25.84 9.88 25.66
CA LEU A 361 -24.85 10.97 25.84
C LEU A 361 -25.30 11.95 26.95
N LYS A 362 -26.61 12.08 27.18
CA LYS A 362 -27.22 12.85 28.28
C LYS A 362 -26.98 12.23 29.65
N SER A 363 -26.96 10.90 29.78
CA SER A 363 -26.67 10.24 31.07
C SER A 363 -25.18 10.29 31.42
N LEU A 364 -24.29 10.29 30.44
CA LEU A 364 -22.86 10.49 30.63
C LEU A 364 -22.51 11.95 31.04
N LEU A 365 -23.28 12.91 30.53
CA LEU A 365 -23.10 14.33 30.88
C LEU A 365 -23.68 14.69 32.25
N SER A 366 -24.51 13.84 32.85
CA SER A 366 -25.12 14.05 34.17
C SER A 366 -24.34 13.38 35.32
N MET A 367 -23.20 12.71 35.06
CA MET A 367 -22.39 12.13 36.12
C MET A 367 -21.64 13.18 36.92
N PRO A 368 -21.49 13.05 38.25
CA PRO A 368 -20.75 13.97 39.11
C PRO A 368 -19.30 14.11 38.65
N GLY A 369 -18.76 15.36 38.67
CA GLY A 369 -17.47 15.71 38.04
C GLY A 369 -16.20 15.00 38.56
N ALA A 370 -16.29 14.25 39.68
CA ALA A 370 -15.17 13.45 40.20
C ALA A 370 -14.93 12.15 39.38
N VAL A 371 -16.02 11.53 38.88
CA VAL A 371 -15.94 10.31 38.04
C VAL A 371 -15.46 10.69 36.63
N ARG A 372 -15.87 11.86 36.12
CA ARG A 372 -15.46 12.38 34.83
C ARG A 372 -13.97 12.63 34.67
N ARG A 373 -13.30 13.12 35.70
CA ARG A 373 -11.81 13.33 35.69
C ARG A 373 -11.02 12.03 35.76
N GLY A 374 -11.54 11.00 36.42
CA GLY A 374 -10.90 9.68 36.49
C GLY A 374 -10.94 8.93 35.16
N GLU A 375 -12.06 9.04 34.41
CA GLU A 375 -12.21 8.38 33.11
C GLU A 375 -11.46 9.10 32.00
N GLU A 376 -11.37 10.43 31.98
CA GLU A 376 -10.59 11.17 31.00
C GLU A 376 -9.08 10.87 31.13
N THR A 377 -8.59 10.65 32.35
CA THR A 377 -7.17 10.26 32.59
C THR A 377 -6.93 8.77 32.33
N ALA A 378 -7.93 7.91 32.54
CA ALA A 378 -7.80 6.46 32.29
C ALA A 378 -7.92 6.09 30.81
N LEU A 379 -8.72 6.82 30.00
CA LEU A 379 -8.92 6.55 28.58
C LEU A 379 -7.86 7.18 27.69
N LEU A 380 -7.25 8.29 28.07
CA LEU A 380 -6.28 9.01 27.25
C LEU A 380 -4.82 8.58 27.49
N GLY A 381 -4.49 8.06 28.65
CA GLY A 381 -3.11 7.67 28.98
C GLY A 381 -2.64 6.38 28.30
N PRO A 382 -3.27 5.22 28.54
CA PRO A 382 -2.79 3.94 27.98
C PRO A 382 -3.03 3.79 26.48
N GLY A 383 -4.15 4.32 25.97
CA GLY A 383 -4.51 4.21 24.56
C GLY A 383 -3.60 5.01 23.63
N LEU A 384 -3.21 6.21 24.02
CA LEU A 384 -2.25 7.04 23.27
C LEU A 384 -0.83 6.49 23.32
N TYR A 385 -0.44 5.91 24.48
CA TYR A 385 0.88 5.29 24.62
C TYR A 385 0.99 3.99 23.81
N LEU A 386 -0.04 3.14 23.83
CA LEU A 386 -0.08 1.96 22.97
C LEU A 386 -0.08 2.32 21.48
N PHE A 387 -0.82 3.36 21.09
CA PHE A 387 -0.86 3.83 19.70
C PHE A 387 0.48 4.42 19.24
N ALA A 388 1.18 5.16 20.11
CA ALA A 388 2.50 5.71 19.83
C ALA A 388 3.60 4.64 19.77
N VAL A 389 3.56 3.66 20.66
CA VAL A 389 4.54 2.55 20.71
C VAL A 389 4.30 1.56 19.57
N MET A 390 3.07 1.35 19.10
CA MET A 390 2.76 0.47 17.96
C MET A 390 2.88 1.18 16.61
N SER A 391 3.10 2.51 16.60
CA SER A 391 3.31 3.30 15.38
C SER A 391 4.80 3.54 15.08
N LEU A 392 5.69 3.19 15.99
CA LEU A 392 7.15 3.15 15.86
C LEU A 392 7.63 1.76 15.54
#